data_b7eaee2a422ab9f4c9d10eaae7517968
#
_entry.id   b7eaee2a422ab9f4c9d10eaae7517968
#
_cell.length_a   1.000
_cell.length_b   1.000
_cell.length_c   1.000
_cell.angle_alpha   90.00
_cell.angle_beta   90.00
_cell.angle_gamma   90.00
#
_symmetry.space_group_name_H-M   'P 1'
#
loop_
_entity.id
_entity.type
_entity.pdbx_description
1 polymer ?
#
loop_
_entity_poly.entity_id
_entity_poly.type
_entity_poly.pdbx_seq_one_letter_code
_entity_poly.pdbx_strand_id
1 'polypeptide(L)'
;MPQNNQTLLEKTVADQWQTLPSGLTVIVRPMPGYSSTHVIFATRFGSIDRDFRLDGKEVHLPAGVAHFLEHKMFEDQDGDAFAKYAKTGANANAFTSFDRTCYLFTATQQLDESLDVLLGMVTHPYFTEQTIAKEQGIIGQEIKMYDDSPDWRLITGLFECLYHEHPIRSDIAGTVESIAEITPEMLYDSCKAFYAPGNMVLAAAGNTTMEQILAACERHGLMRPRSTERVQRLWKPEPMTLAAAHKTLKMPVSKPCFGVGFKEKPLPPNDLRTEALYDLILSCITGGMSPLYRRLYDGGLVNPGFGGEVLRVDGCCCILFTGE
;
A
#
# COMPACT_ATOMS: atom_id res chain seq x y z
N MET A 1 10.02 -19.04 42.59
CA MET A 1 11.04 -18.77 41.57
C MET A 1 10.38 -18.09 40.39
N PRO A 2 10.67 -16.81 40.14
CA PRO A 2 10.42 -16.20 38.86
C PRO A 2 11.68 -15.47 38.41
N GLN A 3 12.54 -16.11 37.63
CA GLN A 3 13.77 -15.49 37.12
C GLN A 3 13.95 -15.64 35.59
N ASN A 4 12.89 -15.96 34.83
CA ASN A 4 13.09 -16.23 33.40
C ASN A 4 12.41 -15.26 32.40
N ASN A 5 11.69 -14.24 32.87
CA ASN A 5 11.02 -13.29 31.93
C ASN A 5 11.83 -12.04 31.56
N GLN A 6 12.89 -11.72 32.28
CA GLN A 6 13.75 -10.57 31.93
C GLN A 6 14.77 -10.88 30.84
N THR A 7 15.15 -12.15 30.66
CA THR A 7 16.22 -12.54 29.72
C THR A 7 15.75 -12.59 28.25
N LEU A 8 14.46 -12.61 27.98
CA LEU A 8 13.92 -12.57 26.61
C LEU A 8 13.82 -11.15 26.03
N LEU A 9 13.62 -10.15 26.88
CA LEU A 9 13.56 -8.73 26.46
C LEU A 9 14.95 -8.10 26.24
N GLU A 10 16.01 -8.67 26.82
CA GLU A 10 17.37 -8.13 26.70
C GLU A 10 18.13 -8.60 25.45
N LYS A 11 17.55 -9.48 24.63
CA LYS A 11 18.10 -9.94 23.33
C LYS A 11 17.39 -9.37 22.12
N THR A 12 16.79 -8.20 22.20
CA THR A 12 16.33 -7.50 21.00
C THR A 12 17.57 -7.07 20.21
N VAL A 13 17.92 -7.86 19.22
CA VAL A 13 18.93 -7.47 18.23
C VAL A 13 18.38 -6.21 17.54
N ALA A 14 19.21 -5.17 17.51
CA ALA A 14 18.84 -3.90 16.87
C ALA A 14 18.48 -4.12 15.39
N ASP A 15 17.60 -3.27 14.86
CA ASP A 15 17.31 -3.25 13.43
C ASP A 15 18.61 -3.06 12.67
N GLN A 16 18.79 -3.90 11.67
CA GLN A 16 19.90 -3.85 10.72
C GLN A 16 19.36 -3.32 9.40
N TRP A 17 20.08 -2.42 8.76
CA TRP A 17 19.69 -1.91 7.44
C TRP A 17 20.92 -1.68 6.57
N GLN A 18 20.74 -1.91 5.28
CA GLN A 18 21.79 -1.74 4.28
C GLN A 18 21.18 -1.31 2.96
N THR A 19 21.77 -0.31 2.31
CA THR A 19 21.47 0.01 0.92
C THR A 19 22.44 -0.74 0.01
N LEU A 20 21.90 -1.54 -0.89
CA LEU A 20 22.69 -2.34 -1.83
C LEU A 20 23.23 -1.49 -2.98
N PRO A 21 24.24 -1.96 -3.73
CA PRO A 21 24.76 -1.26 -4.92
C PRO A 21 23.70 -0.98 -5.99
N SER A 22 22.62 -1.77 -6.03
CA SER A 22 21.46 -1.55 -6.89
C SER A 22 20.58 -0.38 -6.46
N GLY A 23 20.77 0.14 -5.25
CA GLY A 23 19.90 1.13 -4.62
C GLY A 23 18.80 0.53 -3.73
N LEU A 24 18.56 -0.79 -3.74
CA LEU A 24 17.58 -1.44 -2.85
C LEU A 24 17.98 -1.25 -1.39
N THR A 25 17.03 -0.80 -0.58
CA THR A 25 17.19 -0.76 0.88
C THR A 25 16.69 -2.08 1.47
N VAL A 26 17.55 -2.76 2.23
CA VAL A 26 17.23 -3.98 2.97
C VAL A 26 17.22 -3.67 4.46
N ILE A 27 16.14 -4.07 5.15
CA ILE A 27 15.96 -3.89 6.58
C ILE A 27 15.68 -5.25 7.19
N VAL A 28 16.45 -5.64 8.22
CA VAL A 28 16.24 -6.91 8.91
C VAL A 28 16.17 -6.69 10.41
N ARG A 29 15.13 -7.22 11.03
CA ARG A 29 15.01 -7.37 12.49
C ARG A 29 15.09 -8.84 12.86
N PRO A 30 16.29 -9.37 13.18
CA PRO A 30 16.42 -10.72 13.70
C PRO A 30 15.68 -10.84 15.04
N MET A 31 14.85 -11.87 15.18
CA MET A 31 14.09 -12.15 16.41
C MET A 31 14.35 -13.59 16.87
N PRO A 32 15.49 -13.83 17.58
CA PRO A 32 15.85 -15.17 18.02
C PRO A 32 14.78 -15.77 18.93
N GLY A 33 14.39 -17.03 18.66
CA GLY A 33 13.35 -17.72 19.40
C GLY A 33 11.93 -17.59 18.83
N TYR A 34 11.73 -16.76 17.79
CA TYR A 34 10.51 -16.78 17.00
C TYR A 34 10.53 -17.97 16.04
N SER A 35 9.36 -18.56 15.79
CA SER A 35 9.20 -19.68 14.85
C SER A 35 8.88 -19.23 13.42
N SER A 36 8.54 -17.94 13.24
CA SER A 36 8.11 -17.39 11.96
C SER A 36 8.99 -16.21 11.54
N THR A 37 9.01 -15.97 10.23
CA THR A 37 9.58 -14.78 9.60
C THR A 37 8.53 -14.12 8.74
N HIS A 38 8.33 -12.83 8.93
CA HIS A 38 7.51 -11.99 8.08
C HIS A 38 8.40 -11.18 7.15
N VAL A 39 8.08 -11.19 5.86
CA VAL A 39 8.85 -10.48 4.83
C VAL A 39 7.92 -9.60 4.02
N ILE A 40 8.33 -8.36 3.77
CA ILE A 40 7.62 -7.39 2.93
C ILE A 40 8.59 -6.85 1.88
N PHE A 41 8.19 -6.87 0.62
CA PHE A 41 8.87 -6.18 -0.48
C PHE A 41 7.95 -5.09 -1.00
N ALA A 42 8.33 -3.82 -0.79
CA ALA A 42 7.51 -2.65 -1.09
C ALA A 42 8.13 -1.81 -2.21
N THR A 43 7.30 -1.33 -3.12
CA THR A 43 7.66 -0.28 -4.07
C THR A 43 6.88 0.99 -3.81
N ARG A 44 7.50 2.16 -4.03
CA ARG A 44 6.83 3.45 -3.99
C ARG A 44 6.12 3.71 -5.32
N PHE A 45 5.06 2.92 -5.53
CA PHE A 45 4.14 2.97 -6.67
C PHE A 45 2.74 2.65 -6.17
N GLY A 46 1.82 3.58 -6.29
CA GLY A 46 0.45 3.42 -5.86
C GLY A 46 -0.54 4.07 -6.82
N SER A 47 -1.81 4.15 -6.43
CA SER A 47 -2.88 4.62 -7.30
C SER A 47 -2.75 6.08 -7.74
N ILE A 48 -1.95 6.88 -7.04
CA ILE A 48 -1.69 8.29 -7.41
C ILE A 48 -0.60 8.45 -8.46
N ASP A 49 0.18 7.41 -8.75
CA ASP A 49 1.33 7.46 -9.66
C ASP A 49 0.91 7.20 -11.11
N ARG A 50 0.02 8.03 -11.64
CA ARG A 50 -0.58 7.86 -12.97
C ARG A 50 0.11 8.67 -14.05
N ASP A 51 0.60 9.87 -13.70
CA ASP A 51 1.22 10.78 -14.63
C ASP A 51 2.69 11.01 -14.26
N PHE A 52 3.59 10.59 -15.12
CA PHE A 52 5.03 10.69 -14.86
C PHE A 52 5.85 10.78 -16.15
N ARG A 53 7.13 11.14 -16.01
CA ARG A 53 8.09 11.12 -17.11
C ARG A 53 9.05 9.95 -16.95
N LEU A 54 9.16 9.14 -18.00
CA LEU A 54 10.07 8.01 -18.12
C LEU A 54 10.94 8.19 -19.36
N ASP A 55 12.26 8.19 -19.22
CA ASP A 55 13.21 8.40 -20.33
C ASP A 55 12.91 9.65 -21.18
N GLY A 56 12.46 10.72 -20.52
CA GLY A 56 12.10 11.99 -21.19
C GLY A 56 10.71 12.01 -21.85
N LYS A 57 10.00 10.90 -21.89
CA LYS A 57 8.62 10.80 -22.42
C LYS A 57 7.61 10.89 -21.28
N GLU A 58 6.52 11.60 -21.53
CA GLU A 58 5.39 11.63 -20.61
C GLU A 58 4.55 10.36 -20.78
N VAL A 59 4.22 9.74 -19.65
CA VAL A 59 3.39 8.53 -19.56
C VAL A 59 2.15 8.90 -18.75
N HIS A 60 1.00 8.55 -19.28
CA HIS A 60 -0.30 8.73 -18.65
C HIS A 60 -0.97 7.37 -18.51
N LEU A 61 -1.20 6.93 -17.27
CA LEU A 61 -1.78 5.63 -16.97
C LEU A 61 -3.26 5.79 -16.57
N PRO A 62 -4.13 4.85 -16.93
CA PRO A 62 -5.50 4.83 -16.45
C PRO A 62 -5.57 4.60 -14.94
N ALA A 63 -6.69 4.98 -14.31
CA ALA A 63 -6.94 4.65 -12.92
C ALA A 63 -7.00 3.14 -12.73
N GLY A 64 -6.47 2.65 -11.60
CA GLY A 64 -6.45 1.22 -11.28
C GLY A 64 -5.19 0.48 -11.71
N VAL A 65 -4.27 1.10 -12.49
CA VAL A 65 -3.09 0.40 -13.03
C VAL A 65 -2.18 -0.17 -11.94
N ALA A 66 -2.00 0.52 -10.81
CA ALA A 66 -1.14 0.03 -9.73
C ALA A 66 -1.73 -1.22 -9.06
N HIS A 67 -3.02 -1.22 -8.79
CA HIS A 67 -3.76 -2.38 -8.26
C HIS A 67 -3.79 -3.53 -9.29
N PHE A 68 -4.03 -3.21 -10.54
CA PHE A 68 -3.99 -4.20 -11.63
C PHE A 68 -2.62 -4.86 -11.73
N LEU A 69 -1.54 -4.07 -11.64
CA LEU A 69 -0.17 -4.59 -11.66
C LEU A 69 0.11 -5.49 -10.45
N GLU A 70 -0.41 -5.15 -9.28
CA GLU A 70 -0.29 -5.97 -8.08
C GLU A 70 -0.82 -7.38 -8.33
N HIS A 71 -2.04 -7.52 -8.85
CA HIS A 71 -2.63 -8.80 -9.22
C HIS A 71 -1.77 -9.55 -10.24
N LYS A 72 -1.33 -8.85 -11.27
CA LYS A 72 -0.55 -9.47 -12.37
C LYS A 72 0.84 -9.94 -11.97
N MET A 73 1.41 -9.39 -10.89
CA MET A 73 2.72 -9.84 -10.38
C MET A 73 2.72 -11.27 -9.83
N PHE A 74 1.57 -11.80 -9.43
CA PHE A 74 1.47 -13.19 -8.95
C PHE A 74 1.46 -14.24 -10.08
N GLU A 75 1.39 -13.82 -11.33
CA GLU A 75 1.36 -14.71 -12.50
C GLU A 75 2.69 -14.62 -13.26
N ASP A 76 3.32 -15.75 -13.54
CA ASP A 76 4.53 -15.84 -14.36
C ASP A 76 4.38 -16.91 -15.47
N GLN A 77 5.45 -17.16 -16.24
CA GLN A 77 5.45 -18.17 -17.30
C GLN A 77 5.21 -19.60 -16.80
N ASP A 78 5.62 -19.87 -15.55
CA ASP A 78 5.56 -21.20 -14.93
C ASP A 78 4.29 -21.38 -14.08
N GLY A 79 3.41 -20.38 -14.03
CA GLY A 79 2.14 -20.44 -13.35
C GLY A 79 1.96 -19.39 -12.25
N ASP A 80 1.17 -19.74 -11.25
CA ASP A 80 0.73 -18.85 -10.16
C ASP A 80 1.72 -18.91 -8.98
N ALA A 81 2.16 -17.76 -8.48
CA ALA A 81 3.01 -17.65 -7.30
C ALA A 81 2.34 -18.20 -6.04
N PHE A 82 1.02 -18.10 -5.88
CA PHE A 82 0.31 -18.71 -4.75
C PHE A 82 0.46 -20.23 -4.74
N ALA A 83 0.47 -20.87 -5.90
CA ALA A 83 0.75 -22.31 -5.99
C ALA A 83 2.18 -22.66 -5.58
N LYS A 84 3.15 -21.76 -5.80
CA LYS A 84 4.52 -21.92 -5.33
C LYS A 84 4.61 -21.75 -3.82
N TYR A 85 3.96 -20.73 -3.26
CA TYR A 85 3.88 -20.52 -1.80
C TYR A 85 3.16 -21.67 -1.07
N ALA A 86 2.13 -22.27 -1.68
CA ALA A 86 1.47 -23.43 -1.11
C ALA A 86 2.43 -24.62 -0.90
N LYS A 87 3.46 -24.75 -1.74
CA LYS A 87 4.48 -25.81 -1.59
C LYS A 87 5.45 -25.51 -0.46
N THR A 88 5.75 -24.24 -0.18
CA THR A 88 6.62 -23.85 0.94
C THR A 88 5.86 -23.76 2.28
N GLY A 89 4.55 -23.75 2.24
CA GLY A 89 3.69 -23.55 3.42
C GLY A 89 3.67 -22.09 3.92
N ALA A 90 4.20 -21.15 3.14
CA ALA A 90 4.12 -19.73 3.46
C ALA A 90 2.73 -19.17 3.15
N ASN A 91 2.28 -18.22 3.97
CA ASN A 91 1.07 -17.44 3.74
C ASN A 91 1.45 -16.11 3.08
N ALA A 92 1.12 -15.95 1.80
CA ALA A 92 1.43 -14.76 1.01
C ALA A 92 0.21 -13.86 0.83
N ASN A 93 0.47 -12.56 0.69
CA ASN A 93 -0.53 -11.54 0.40
C ASN A 93 0.13 -10.36 -0.32
N ALA A 94 -0.69 -9.43 -0.84
CA ALA A 94 -0.24 -8.14 -1.33
C ALA A 94 -1.32 -7.08 -1.05
N PHE A 95 -0.95 -5.81 -1.17
CA PHE A 95 -1.90 -4.72 -1.17
C PHE A 95 -1.35 -3.52 -1.92
N THR A 96 -2.25 -2.79 -2.56
CA THR A 96 -2.00 -1.49 -3.16
C THR A 96 -2.65 -0.38 -2.34
N SER A 97 -1.88 0.67 -2.06
CA SER A 97 -2.37 1.89 -1.43
C SER A 97 -2.25 3.06 -2.40
N PHE A 98 -2.45 4.28 -1.92
CA PHE A 98 -2.34 5.48 -2.75
C PHE A 98 -0.92 5.73 -3.25
N ASP A 99 0.11 5.45 -2.44
CA ASP A 99 1.52 5.80 -2.70
C ASP A 99 2.48 4.58 -2.73
N ARG A 100 1.98 3.38 -2.55
CA ARG A 100 2.81 2.16 -2.49
C ARG A 100 2.04 0.91 -2.84
N THR A 101 2.79 -0.09 -3.30
CA THR A 101 2.34 -1.49 -3.43
C THR A 101 3.29 -2.37 -2.64
N CYS A 102 2.76 -3.29 -1.88
CA CYS A 102 3.50 -4.20 -1.01
C CYS A 102 3.16 -5.65 -1.34
N TYR A 103 4.18 -6.49 -1.45
CA TYR A 103 4.09 -7.94 -1.56
C TYR A 103 4.70 -8.54 -0.31
N LEU A 104 4.01 -9.47 0.33
CA LEU A 104 4.44 -9.96 1.64
C LEU A 104 4.13 -11.44 1.81
N PHE A 105 4.89 -12.09 2.69
CA PHE A 105 4.57 -13.43 3.16
C PHE A 105 5.01 -13.62 4.61
N THR A 106 4.42 -14.63 5.24
CA THR A 106 4.86 -15.16 6.54
C THR A 106 5.19 -16.63 6.37
N ALA A 107 6.40 -17.02 6.75
CA ALA A 107 6.87 -18.40 6.67
C ALA A 107 7.36 -18.90 8.04
N THR A 108 7.09 -20.16 8.35
CA THR A 108 7.63 -20.88 9.52
C THR A 108 8.72 -21.88 9.13
N GLN A 109 8.84 -22.18 7.86
CA GLN A 109 9.81 -23.07 7.25
C GLN A 109 10.07 -22.66 5.80
N GLN A 110 11.10 -23.21 5.15
CA GLN A 110 11.41 -22.98 3.74
C GLN A 110 11.45 -21.45 3.39
N LEU A 111 12.15 -20.68 4.24
CA LEU A 111 12.24 -19.22 4.08
C LEU A 111 12.97 -18.85 2.78
N ASP A 112 14.03 -19.56 2.44
CA ASP A 112 14.82 -19.28 1.22
C ASP A 112 13.99 -19.50 -0.04
N GLU A 113 13.23 -20.60 -0.12
CA GLU A 113 12.34 -20.89 -1.24
C GLU A 113 11.21 -19.87 -1.35
N SER A 114 10.66 -19.42 -0.20
CA SER A 114 9.65 -18.38 -0.17
C SER A 114 10.20 -17.01 -0.59
N LEU A 115 11.43 -16.68 -0.21
CA LEU A 115 12.16 -15.50 -0.69
C LEU A 115 12.40 -15.56 -2.20
N ASP A 116 12.79 -16.74 -2.72
CA ASP A 116 13.01 -16.92 -4.16
C ASP A 116 11.70 -16.73 -4.96
N VAL A 117 10.55 -17.14 -4.42
CA VAL A 117 9.25 -16.84 -5.03
C VAL A 117 8.99 -15.32 -5.05
N LEU A 118 9.14 -14.64 -3.90
CA LEU A 118 8.89 -13.19 -3.80
C LEU A 118 9.80 -12.39 -4.73
N LEU A 119 11.11 -12.65 -4.65
CA LEU A 119 12.08 -11.89 -5.42
C LEU A 119 12.00 -12.22 -6.93
N GLY A 120 11.72 -13.48 -7.27
CA GLY A 120 11.49 -13.90 -8.67
C GLY A 120 10.32 -13.15 -9.30
N MET A 121 9.21 -13.10 -8.61
CA MET A 121 7.97 -12.44 -9.00
C MET A 121 8.19 -10.93 -9.30
N VAL A 122 8.85 -10.19 -8.39
CA VAL A 122 9.05 -8.74 -8.55
C VAL A 122 10.19 -8.37 -9.50
N THR A 123 11.12 -9.28 -9.79
CA THR A 123 12.27 -9.02 -10.68
C THR A 123 12.08 -9.52 -12.11
N HIS A 124 11.11 -10.42 -12.34
CA HIS A 124 10.85 -11.04 -13.64
C HIS A 124 9.35 -10.98 -14.00
N PRO A 125 8.79 -9.77 -14.15
CA PRO A 125 7.37 -9.62 -14.48
C PRO A 125 7.05 -10.22 -15.85
N TYR A 126 5.89 -10.86 -15.96
CA TYR A 126 5.39 -11.48 -17.18
C TYR A 126 3.95 -11.10 -17.47
N PHE A 127 3.72 -10.34 -18.55
CA PHE A 127 2.39 -9.87 -18.94
C PHE A 127 2.10 -10.20 -20.40
N THR A 128 0.91 -10.69 -20.67
CA THR A 128 0.40 -10.95 -22.02
C THR A 128 -1.01 -10.39 -22.16
N GLU A 129 -1.44 -10.10 -23.39
CA GLU A 129 -2.80 -9.65 -23.66
C GLU A 129 -3.86 -10.62 -23.12
N GLN A 130 -3.62 -11.92 -23.26
CA GLN A 130 -4.54 -12.95 -22.79
C GLN A 130 -4.69 -12.93 -21.27
N THR A 131 -3.59 -12.81 -20.53
CA THR A 131 -3.62 -12.80 -19.06
C THR A 131 -4.21 -11.50 -18.52
N ILE A 132 -4.01 -10.38 -19.22
CA ILE A 132 -4.63 -9.10 -18.89
C ILE A 132 -6.15 -9.15 -19.10
N ALA A 133 -6.63 -9.66 -20.22
CA ALA A 133 -8.06 -9.78 -20.48
C ALA A 133 -8.80 -10.64 -19.44
N LYS A 134 -8.14 -11.70 -18.94
CA LYS A 134 -8.67 -12.51 -17.83
C LYS A 134 -8.78 -11.68 -16.55
N GLU A 135 -7.73 -10.93 -16.22
CA GLU A 135 -7.65 -10.16 -14.98
C GLU A 135 -8.63 -8.97 -14.96
N GLN A 136 -8.85 -8.33 -16.11
CA GLN A 136 -9.88 -7.30 -16.26
C GLN A 136 -11.27 -7.80 -15.81
N GLY A 137 -11.61 -9.06 -16.10
CA GLY A 137 -12.85 -9.69 -15.65
C GLY A 137 -12.89 -9.88 -14.13
N ILE A 138 -11.79 -10.28 -13.52
CA ILE A 138 -11.68 -10.54 -12.06
C ILE A 138 -11.76 -9.22 -11.29
N ILE A 139 -10.92 -8.25 -11.63
CA ILE A 139 -10.89 -6.93 -10.98
C ILE A 139 -12.19 -6.18 -11.24
N GLY A 140 -12.82 -6.36 -12.41
CA GLY A 140 -14.14 -5.78 -12.69
C GLY A 140 -15.25 -6.28 -11.75
N GLN A 141 -15.16 -7.50 -11.20
CA GLN A 141 -16.08 -7.97 -10.15
C GLN A 141 -15.71 -7.38 -8.79
N GLU A 142 -14.44 -7.24 -8.50
CA GLU A 142 -13.94 -6.61 -7.27
C GLU A 142 -14.35 -5.14 -7.19
N ILE A 143 -14.24 -4.37 -8.28
CA ILE A 143 -14.72 -2.98 -8.36
C ILE A 143 -16.21 -2.90 -7.99
N LYS A 144 -17.05 -3.79 -8.53
CA LYS A 144 -18.47 -3.83 -8.18
C LYS A 144 -18.70 -4.11 -6.70
N MET A 145 -17.89 -4.97 -6.10
CA MET A 145 -17.95 -5.24 -4.65
C MET A 145 -17.61 -3.97 -3.84
N TYR A 146 -16.61 -3.19 -4.25
CA TYR A 146 -16.29 -1.91 -3.61
C TYR A 146 -17.39 -0.85 -3.83
N ASP A 147 -18.02 -0.83 -5.01
CA ASP A 147 -19.17 0.05 -5.28
C ASP A 147 -20.35 -0.23 -4.36
N ASP A 148 -20.53 -1.48 -3.93
CA ASP A 148 -21.57 -1.91 -3.00
C ASP A 148 -21.18 -1.69 -1.51
N SER A 149 -19.95 -1.27 -1.22
CA SER A 149 -19.46 -1.01 0.15
C SER A 149 -19.76 0.43 0.59
N PRO A 150 -20.65 0.67 1.57
CA PRO A 150 -20.98 2.02 2.05
C PRO A 150 -19.77 2.77 2.61
N ASP A 151 -18.91 2.09 3.39
CA ASP A 151 -17.72 2.69 3.99
C ASP A 151 -16.71 3.13 2.93
N TRP A 152 -16.49 2.28 1.91
CA TRP A 152 -15.59 2.62 0.82
C TRP A 152 -16.13 3.80 0.00
N ARG A 153 -17.43 3.79 -0.32
CA ARG A 153 -18.10 4.89 -1.04
C ARG A 153 -18.12 6.20 -0.25
N LEU A 154 -18.17 6.11 1.09
CA LEU A 154 -18.07 7.27 1.96
C LEU A 154 -16.68 7.92 1.84
N ILE A 155 -15.61 7.13 2.00
CA ILE A 155 -14.23 7.62 1.93
C ILE A 155 -13.90 8.18 0.55
N THR A 156 -14.21 7.45 -0.53
CA THR A 156 -13.98 7.94 -1.90
C THR A 156 -14.80 9.21 -2.20
N GLY A 157 -16.03 9.29 -1.71
CA GLY A 157 -16.87 10.48 -1.80
C GLY A 157 -16.30 11.70 -1.07
N LEU A 158 -15.64 11.49 0.07
CA LEU A 158 -14.91 12.55 0.79
C LEU A 158 -13.73 13.07 -0.04
N PHE A 159 -12.94 12.19 -0.65
CA PHE A 159 -11.83 12.62 -1.51
C PHE A 159 -12.31 13.40 -2.74
N GLU A 160 -13.40 12.97 -3.35
CA GLU A 160 -14.01 13.71 -4.48
C GLU A 160 -14.49 15.12 -4.06
N CYS A 161 -14.95 15.29 -2.82
CA CYS A 161 -15.33 16.60 -2.29
C CYS A 161 -14.12 17.47 -1.93
N LEU A 162 -13.06 16.87 -1.40
CA LEU A 162 -11.88 17.59 -0.92
C LEU A 162 -10.96 18.05 -2.06
N TYR A 163 -10.76 17.21 -3.11
CA TYR A 163 -9.72 17.43 -4.11
C TYR A 163 -10.28 17.69 -5.51
N HIS A 164 -9.66 18.64 -6.23
CA HIS A 164 -10.00 18.99 -7.62
C HIS A 164 -9.21 18.15 -8.61
N GLU A 165 -7.89 18.12 -8.46
CA GLU A 165 -6.94 17.58 -9.44
C GLU A 165 -6.16 16.37 -8.90
N HIS A 166 -5.96 16.28 -7.58
CA HIS A 166 -5.11 15.24 -7.01
C HIS A 166 -5.68 13.84 -7.29
N PRO A 167 -4.84 12.88 -7.74
CA PRO A 167 -5.29 11.54 -8.13
C PRO A 167 -5.95 10.72 -7.02
N ILE A 168 -5.77 11.08 -5.74
CA ILE A 168 -6.41 10.44 -4.59
C ILE A 168 -7.94 10.39 -4.69
N ARG A 169 -8.54 11.29 -5.46
CA ARG A 169 -9.98 11.33 -5.73
C ARG A 169 -10.50 10.18 -6.59
N SER A 170 -9.59 9.43 -7.21
CA SER A 170 -9.90 8.23 -7.98
C SER A 170 -9.76 7.00 -7.10
N ASP A 171 -10.63 6.02 -7.28
CA ASP A 171 -10.55 4.74 -6.59
C ASP A 171 -9.21 4.04 -6.87
N ILE A 172 -8.67 3.34 -5.88
CA ILE A 172 -7.41 2.58 -6.01
C ILE A 172 -7.54 1.49 -7.08
N ALA A 173 -8.68 0.81 -7.12
CA ALA A 173 -8.97 -0.22 -8.13
C ALA A 173 -9.33 0.36 -9.50
N GLY A 174 -9.55 1.69 -9.59
CA GLY A 174 -10.04 2.34 -10.80
C GLY A 174 -11.53 2.11 -11.04
N THR A 175 -11.93 2.10 -12.32
CA THR A 175 -13.28 1.75 -12.78
C THR A 175 -13.20 0.64 -13.83
N VAL A 176 -14.34 -0.03 -14.12
CA VAL A 176 -14.39 -1.07 -15.15
C VAL A 176 -13.91 -0.52 -16.51
N GLU A 177 -14.27 0.74 -16.81
CA GLU A 177 -13.85 1.42 -18.04
C GLU A 177 -12.36 1.71 -18.06
N SER A 178 -11.80 2.23 -16.95
CA SER A 178 -10.38 2.58 -16.89
C SER A 178 -9.47 1.36 -16.94
N ILE A 179 -9.82 0.26 -16.26
CA ILE A 179 -9.01 -0.96 -16.31
C ILE A 179 -9.08 -1.67 -17.67
N ALA A 180 -10.14 -1.43 -18.47
CA ALA A 180 -10.24 -1.96 -19.82
C ALA A 180 -9.22 -1.36 -20.79
N GLU A 181 -8.64 -0.20 -20.47
CA GLU A 181 -7.61 0.47 -21.25
C GLU A 181 -6.19 -0.06 -20.95
N ILE A 182 -6.01 -0.87 -19.90
CA ILE A 182 -4.70 -1.36 -19.47
C ILE A 182 -4.14 -2.35 -20.48
N THR A 183 -2.89 -2.12 -20.90
CA THR A 183 -2.15 -2.97 -21.85
C THR A 183 -0.88 -3.55 -21.20
N PRO A 184 -0.29 -4.61 -21.79
CA PRO A 184 0.99 -5.13 -21.33
C PRO A 184 2.11 -4.09 -21.31
N GLU A 185 2.14 -3.20 -22.30
CA GLU A 185 3.13 -2.11 -22.41
C GLU A 185 3.05 -1.17 -21.22
N MET A 186 1.84 -0.75 -20.83
CA MET A 186 1.63 0.12 -19.65
C MET A 186 2.13 -0.53 -18.36
N LEU A 187 1.92 -1.84 -18.19
CA LEU A 187 2.42 -2.58 -17.02
C LEU A 187 3.95 -2.70 -17.05
N TYR A 188 4.56 -2.97 -18.21
CA TYR A 188 6.02 -2.99 -18.34
C TYR A 188 6.65 -1.61 -18.11
N ASP A 189 6.04 -0.53 -18.62
CA ASP A 189 6.48 0.84 -18.35
C ASP A 189 6.39 1.19 -16.87
N SER A 190 5.32 0.76 -16.19
CA SER A 190 5.16 0.90 -14.74
C SER A 190 6.26 0.15 -13.98
N CYS A 191 6.56 -1.09 -14.38
CA CYS A 191 7.66 -1.85 -13.80
C CYS A 191 9.01 -1.17 -14.01
N LYS A 192 9.29 -0.69 -15.23
CA LYS A 192 10.52 0.02 -15.54
C LYS A 192 10.68 1.28 -14.71
N ALA A 193 9.59 2.03 -14.52
CA ALA A 193 9.57 3.27 -13.77
C ALA A 193 9.70 3.05 -12.26
N PHE A 194 8.93 2.15 -11.69
CA PHE A 194 8.70 2.09 -10.25
C PHE A 194 9.24 0.84 -9.55
N TYR A 195 9.48 -0.27 -10.28
CA TYR A 195 10.08 -1.48 -9.71
C TYR A 195 11.60 -1.48 -9.88
N ALA A 196 12.19 -0.30 -9.96
CA ALA A 196 13.63 -0.13 -9.89
C ALA A 196 14.10 -0.27 -8.42
N PRO A 197 15.17 -1.03 -8.14
CA PRO A 197 15.61 -1.30 -6.77
C PRO A 197 15.77 -0.05 -5.89
N GLY A 198 16.22 1.07 -6.46
CA GLY A 198 16.34 2.35 -5.74
C GLY A 198 15.03 2.99 -5.30
N ASN A 199 13.89 2.50 -5.80
CA ASN A 199 12.53 2.89 -5.41
C ASN A 199 11.85 1.85 -4.51
N MET A 200 12.59 0.83 -4.05
CA MET A 200 12.05 -0.34 -3.36
C MET A 200 12.73 -0.58 -2.02
N VAL A 201 12.02 -1.26 -1.14
CA VAL A 201 12.50 -1.68 0.19
C VAL A 201 12.14 -3.15 0.40
N LEU A 202 13.09 -3.94 0.88
CA LEU A 202 12.87 -5.30 1.37
C LEU A 202 13.04 -5.30 2.89
N ALA A 203 11.99 -5.61 3.63
CA ALA A 203 12.02 -5.71 5.08
C ALA A 203 11.69 -7.12 5.55
N ALA A 204 12.45 -7.63 6.52
CA ALA A 204 12.22 -8.94 7.12
C ALA A 204 12.33 -8.87 8.65
N ALA A 205 11.40 -9.50 9.34
CA ALA A 205 11.42 -9.60 10.80
C ALA A 205 11.07 -11.03 11.24
N GLY A 206 11.83 -11.58 12.18
CA GLY A 206 11.58 -12.93 12.70
C GLY A 206 12.83 -13.78 12.79
N ASN A 207 12.67 -15.07 12.58
CA ASN A 207 13.77 -16.05 12.62
C ASN A 207 14.59 -16.02 11.33
N THR A 208 15.33 -14.94 11.12
CA THR A 208 16.18 -14.72 9.94
C THR A 208 17.39 -13.87 10.30
N THR A 209 18.32 -13.74 9.37
CA THR A 209 19.51 -12.89 9.50
C THR A 209 19.70 -12.01 8.27
N MET A 210 20.48 -10.94 8.39
CA MET A 210 20.83 -10.08 7.25
C MET A 210 21.52 -10.88 6.14
N GLU A 211 22.43 -11.78 6.51
CA GLU A 211 23.21 -12.60 5.55
C GLU A 211 22.27 -13.48 4.70
N GLN A 212 21.23 -14.07 5.32
CA GLN A 212 20.25 -14.89 4.61
C GLN A 212 19.46 -14.08 3.59
N ILE A 213 18.99 -12.89 3.98
CA ILE A 213 18.26 -11.99 3.08
C ILE A 213 19.15 -11.49 1.95
N LEU A 214 20.39 -11.11 2.25
CA LEU A 214 21.37 -10.67 1.24
C LEU A 214 21.71 -11.78 0.22
N ALA A 215 21.85 -13.03 0.69
CA ALA A 215 22.09 -14.17 -0.19
C ALA A 215 20.94 -14.37 -1.18
N ALA A 216 19.69 -14.20 -0.75
CA ALA A 216 18.53 -14.22 -1.64
C ALA A 216 18.57 -13.06 -2.65
N CYS A 217 18.90 -11.83 -2.21
CA CYS A 217 19.08 -10.69 -3.10
C CYS A 217 20.16 -10.93 -4.16
N GLU A 218 21.25 -11.60 -3.80
CA GLU A 218 22.33 -11.95 -4.74
C GLU A 218 21.86 -12.94 -5.81
N ARG A 219 21.15 -14.00 -5.43
CA ARG A 219 20.57 -14.99 -6.37
C ARG A 219 19.69 -14.33 -7.43
N HIS A 220 18.94 -13.27 -7.05
CA HIS A 220 18.04 -12.53 -7.94
C HIS A 220 18.68 -11.29 -8.60
N GLY A 221 20.01 -11.15 -8.52
CA GLY A 221 20.77 -10.08 -9.20
C GLY A 221 20.52 -8.68 -8.64
N LEU A 222 19.93 -8.56 -7.44
CA LEU A 222 19.64 -7.29 -6.77
C LEU A 222 20.88 -6.63 -6.16
N MET A 223 22.04 -7.31 -6.17
CA MET A 223 23.33 -6.74 -5.75
C MET A 223 24.01 -5.91 -6.85
N ARG A 224 23.59 -6.04 -8.11
CA ARG A 224 24.24 -5.37 -9.25
C ARG A 224 23.82 -3.90 -9.30
N PRO A 225 24.76 -2.96 -9.51
CA PRO A 225 24.42 -1.57 -9.74
C PRO A 225 23.41 -1.44 -10.89
N ARG A 226 22.37 -0.65 -10.66
CA ARG A 226 21.38 -0.29 -11.68
C ARG A 226 21.25 1.22 -11.73
N SER A 227 20.85 1.75 -12.89
CA SER A 227 20.50 3.18 -12.99
C SER A 227 19.36 3.49 -12.03
N THR A 228 19.56 4.53 -11.23
CA THR A 228 18.56 5.03 -10.28
C THR A 228 17.87 6.26 -10.86
N GLU A 229 17.50 6.26 -12.13
CA GLU A 229 16.75 7.36 -12.70
C GLU A 229 15.48 7.58 -11.87
N ARG A 230 15.40 8.76 -11.28
CA ARG A 230 14.21 9.15 -10.51
C ARG A 230 13.09 9.44 -11.47
N VAL A 231 12.00 8.72 -11.35
CA VAL A 231 10.75 9.04 -12.03
C VAL A 231 10.30 10.43 -11.58
N GLN A 232 10.03 11.29 -12.55
CA GLN A 232 9.45 12.59 -12.29
C GLN A 232 7.93 12.48 -12.36
N ARG A 233 7.25 12.55 -11.21
CA ARG A 233 5.79 12.62 -11.15
C ARG A 233 5.31 13.96 -11.72
N LEU A 234 4.26 13.93 -12.51
CA LEU A 234 3.68 15.10 -13.18
C LEU A 234 2.34 15.42 -12.52
N TRP A 235 2.40 16.08 -11.37
CA TRP A 235 1.18 16.46 -10.66
C TRP A 235 0.72 17.85 -11.07
N LYS A 236 -0.57 17.98 -11.26
CA LYS A 236 -1.21 19.28 -11.40
C LYS A 236 -1.25 19.99 -10.05
N PRO A 237 -1.16 21.33 -10.02
CA PRO A 237 -1.34 22.09 -8.79
C PRO A 237 -2.74 21.84 -8.21
N GLU A 238 -2.78 21.46 -6.95
CA GLU A 238 -4.02 21.24 -6.21
C GLU A 238 -4.42 22.50 -5.43
N PRO A 239 -5.56 23.14 -5.72
CA PRO A 239 -6.00 24.31 -4.98
C PRO A 239 -6.46 23.94 -3.56
N MET A 240 -6.29 24.83 -2.59
CA MET A 240 -6.73 24.60 -1.20
C MET A 240 -8.25 24.73 -1.02
N THR A 241 -9.00 25.12 -2.03
CA THR A 241 -10.46 25.12 -1.99
C THR A 241 -11.02 23.71 -2.09
N LEU A 242 -12.23 23.51 -1.62
CA LEU A 242 -12.94 22.24 -1.78
C LEU A 242 -13.53 22.12 -3.19
N ALA A 243 -13.49 20.91 -3.75
CA ALA A 243 -14.15 20.63 -5.03
C ALA A 243 -15.67 20.64 -4.88
N ALA A 244 -16.20 20.17 -3.74
CA ALA A 244 -17.62 20.25 -3.40
C ALA A 244 -17.79 20.37 -1.86
N ALA A 245 -18.81 21.12 -1.44
CA ALA A 245 -19.09 21.29 -0.03
C ALA A 245 -19.76 20.04 0.60
N HIS A 246 -20.49 19.27 -0.18
CA HIS A 246 -21.14 18.03 0.25
C HIS A 246 -21.45 17.12 -0.94
N LYS A 247 -21.60 15.83 -0.62
CA LYS A 247 -22.09 14.81 -1.54
C LYS A 247 -22.99 13.85 -0.78
N THR A 248 -24.10 13.47 -1.38
CA THR A 248 -25.02 12.47 -0.82
C THR A 248 -25.17 11.32 -1.79
N LEU A 249 -24.97 10.10 -1.29
CA LEU A 249 -25.19 8.86 -2.05
C LEU A 249 -26.36 8.09 -1.45
N LYS A 250 -27.21 7.54 -2.29
CA LYS A 250 -28.29 6.63 -1.86
C LYS A 250 -27.83 5.19 -2.07
N MET A 251 -27.72 4.47 -0.96
CA MET A 251 -27.31 3.07 -0.94
C MET A 251 -28.25 2.25 -0.05
N PRO A 252 -28.36 0.94 -0.25
CA PRO A 252 -29.17 0.05 0.58
C PRO A 252 -28.48 -0.22 1.93
N VAL A 253 -28.50 0.76 2.83
CA VAL A 253 -27.88 0.69 4.16
C VAL A 253 -28.90 0.62 5.25
N SER A 254 -28.60 -0.07 6.35
CA SER A 254 -29.48 -0.17 7.53
C SER A 254 -29.52 1.13 8.33
N LYS A 255 -28.43 1.87 8.32
CA LYS A 255 -28.28 3.18 8.99
C LYS A 255 -27.51 4.14 8.10
N PRO A 256 -27.77 5.45 8.19
CA PRO A 256 -27.00 6.45 7.47
C PRO A 256 -25.54 6.47 7.95
N CYS A 257 -24.59 6.38 7.01
CA CYS A 257 -23.19 6.66 7.27
C CYS A 257 -22.90 8.14 6.95
N PHE A 258 -22.02 8.77 7.70
CA PHE A 258 -21.61 10.14 7.46
C PHE A 258 -20.09 10.30 7.52
N GLY A 259 -19.57 11.29 6.80
CA GLY A 259 -18.18 11.67 6.84
C GLY A 259 -18.03 13.20 6.81
N VAL A 260 -17.03 13.70 7.53
CA VAL A 260 -16.62 15.11 7.53
C VAL A 260 -15.12 15.16 7.26
N GLY A 261 -14.75 15.86 6.20
CA GLY A 261 -13.35 15.96 5.77
C GLY A 261 -12.82 17.39 5.87
N PHE A 262 -11.60 17.55 6.34
CA PHE A 262 -10.85 18.80 6.35
C PHE A 262 -9.63 18.67 5.49
N LYS A 263 -9.49 19.54 4.49
CA LYS A 263 -8.33 19.59 3.62
C LYS A 263 -7.21 20.38 4.31
N GLU A 264 -6.05 19.75 4.43
CA GLU A 264 -4.86 20.35 5.00
C GLU A 264 -3.77 20.55 3.94
N LYS A 265 -2.78 21.38 4.26
CA LYS A 265 -1.60 21.51 3.42
C LYS A 265 -0.80 20.20 3.45
N PRO A 266 -0.26 19.76 2.29
CA PRO A 266 0.59 18.58 2.26
C PRO A 266 1.74 18.71 3.25
N LEU A 267 1.96 17.68 4.06
CA LEU A 267 3.09 17.61 4.99
C LEU A 267 4.36 17.19 4.23
N PRO A 268 5.54 17.68 4.65
CA PRO A 268 6.80 17.18 4.14
C PRO A 268 6.91 15.65 4.33
N PRO A 269 7.54 14.90 3.41
CA PRO A 269 7.59 13.42 3.46
C PRO A 269 8.14 12.84 4.77
N ASN A 270 9.00 13.57 5.48
CA ASN A 270 9.67 13.11 6.70
C ASN A 270 9.09 13.76 7.97
N ASP A 271 7.97 14.47 7.89
CA ASP A 271 7.37 15.11 9.06
C ASP A 271 6.47 14.14 9.85
N LEU A 272 7.11 13.08 10.37
CA LEU A 272 6.46 12.08 11.22
C LEU A 272 5.99 12.67 12.57
N ARG A 273 6.61 13.76 13.02
CA ARG A 273 6.21 14.40 14.27
C ARG A 273 4.85 15.07 14.17
N THR A 274 4.61 15.80 13.09
CA THR A 274 3.31 16.44 12.85
C THR A 274 2.23 15.39 12.64
N GLU A 275 2.52 14.32 11.91
CA GLU A 275 1.59 13.19 11.73
C GLU A 275 1.21 12.56 13.07
N ALA A 276 2.19 12.18 13.89
CA ALA A 276 1.94 11.63 15.23
C ALA A 276 1.18 12.60 16.15
N LEU A 277 1.39 13.92 15.97
CA LEU A 277 0.65 14.93 16.72
C LEU A 277 -0.82 14.98 16.29
N TYR A 278 -1.13 14.87 15.00
CA TYR A 278 -2.51 14.75 14.51
C TYR A 278 -3.18 13.49 15.09
N ASP A 279 -2.52 12.33 15.03
CA ASP A 279 -3.07 11.10 15.60
C ASP A 279 -3.37 11.21 17.08
N LEU A 280 -2.45 11.84 17.84
CA LEU A 280 -2.65 12.08 19.26
C LEU A 280 -3.85 13.03 19.52
N ILE A 281 -3.95 14.13 18.79
CA ILE A 281 -5.06 15.09 18.91
C ILE A 281 -6.38 14.41 18.56
N LEU A 282 -6.43 13.65 17.45
CA LEU A 282 -7.64 12.95 17.04
C LEU A 282 -8.05 11.89 18.07
N SER A 283 -7.09 11.16 18.62
CA SER A 283 -7.35 10.21 19.72
C SER A 283 -7.92 10.91 20.97
N CYS A 284 -7.44 12.12 21.30
CA CYS A 284 -7.99 12.92 22.41
C CYS A 284 -9.41 13.42 22.12
N ILE A 285 -9.75 13.69 20.84
CA ILE A 285 -11.06 14.24 20.45
C ILE A 285 -12.09 13.11 20.26
N THR A 286 -11.74 12.04 19.55
CA THR A 286 -12.67 10.98 19.12
C THR A 286 -12.45 9.63 19.80
N GLY A 287 -11.39 9.47 20.59
CA GLY A 287 -11.15 8.23 21.32
C GLY A 287 -12.27 7.90 22.30
N GLY A 288 -12.53 6.62 22.55
CA GLY A 288 -13.68 6.12 23.33
C GLY A 288 -13.83 6.68 24.75
N MET A 289 -12.76 7.29 25.30
CA MET A 289 -12.78 7.96 26.61
C MET A 289 -12.96 9.47 26.51
N SER A 290 -12.99 10.04 25.30
CA SER A 290 -13.15 11.48 25.12
C SER A 290 -14.56 11.96 25.49
N PRO A 291 -14.71 13.20 26.01
CA PRO A 291 -16.02 13.75 26.31
C PRO A 291 -16.93 13.86 25.08
N LEU A 292 -16.35 14.14 23.90
CA LEU A 292 -17.11 14.21 22.64
C LEU A 292 -17.66 12.84 22.28
N TYR A 293 -16.80 11.82 22.21
CA TYR A 293 -17.23 10.46 21.88
C TYR A 293 -18.32 9.98 22.84
N ARG A 294 -18.12 10.13 24.17
CA ARG A 294 -19.08 9.71 25.16
C ARG A 294 -20.44 10.41 25.00
N ARG A 295 -20.46 11.72 24.77
CA ARG A 295 -21.68 12.46 24.53
C ARG A 295 -22.44 11.99 23.29
N LEU A 296 -21.71 11.73 22.18
CA LEU A 296 -22.31 11.25 20.93
C LEU A 296 -22.82 9.81 21.07
N TYR A 297 -22.01 8.94 21.65
CA TYR A 297 -22.32 7.52 21.82
C TYR A 297 -23.47 7.30 22.80
N ASP A 298 -23.41 7.92 23.99
CA ASP A 298 -24.47 7.82 25.02
C ASP A 298 -25.79 8.48 24.54
N GLY A 299 -25.70 9.45 23.64
CA GLY A 299 -26.84 10.07 22.96
C GLY A 299 -27.42 9.25 21.81
N GLY A 300 -26.79 8.07 21.47
CA GLY A 300 -27.22 7.21 20.37
C GLY A 300 -27.05 7.84 18.98
N LEU A 301 -26.14 8.83 18.85
CA LEU A 301 -25.88 9.55 17.59
C LEU A 301 -24.81 8.91 16.76
N VAL A 302 -23.94 8.09 17.35
CA VAL A 302 -22.87 7.35 16.68
C VAL A 302 -22.73 5.94 17.25
N ASN A 303 -22.18 5.04 16.46
CA ASN A 303 -21.81 3.68 16.86
C ASN A 303 -20.31 3.61 17.29
N PRO A 304 -19.80 2.44 17.73
CA PRO A 304 -18.39 2.27 18.08
C PRO A 304 -17.40 2.52 16.94
N GLY A 305 -17.85 2.52 15.69
CA GLY A 305 -17.02 2.82 14.51
C GLY A 305 -16.74 4.30 14.29
N PHE A 306 -17.36 5.21 15.07
CA PHE A 306 -17.06 6.64 14.96
C PHE A 306 -15.62 6.94 15.36
N GLY A 307 -14.89 7.63 14.49
CA GLY A 307 -13.51 8.00 14.74
C GLY A 307 -13.02 9.12 13.85
N GLY A 308 -11.81 9.58 14.14
CA GLY A 308 -11.07 10.54 13.32
C GLY A 308 -9.72 9.96 12.94
N GLU A 309 -9.29 10.20 11.71
CA GLU A 309 -7.99 9.79 11.18
C GLU A 309 -7.34 10.92 10.38
N VAL A 310 -6.03 10.94 10.32
CA VAL A 310 -5.28 11.75 9.37
C VAL A 310 -4.81 10.87 8.22
N LEU A 311 -5.11 11.28 7.02
CA LEU A 311 -4.56 10.67 5.82
C LEU A 311 -3.50 11.57 5.23
N ARG A 312 -2.30 11.04 5.07
CA ARG A 312 -1.18 11.69 4.43
C ARG A 312 -0.67 10.85 3.27
N VAL A 313 -0.66 11.44 2.11
CA VAL A 313 -0.12 10.86 0.87
C VAL A 313 0.71 11.95 0.18
N ASP A 314 1.64 11.58 -0.70
CA ASP A 314 2.41 12.55 -1.47
C ASP A 314 1.49 13.58 -2.15
N GLY A 315 1.69 14.86 -1.87
CA GLY A 315 0.92 15.96 -2.45
C GLY A 315 -0.42 16.26 -1.78
N CYS A 316 -0.87 15.46 -0.79
CA CYS A 316 -2.10 15.75 -0.06
C CYS A 316 -2.02 15.41 1.44
N CYS A 317 -2.85 16.08 2.22
CA CYS A 317 -3.12 15.77 3.60
C CYS A 317 -4.58 16.12 3.90
N CYS A 318 -5.28 15.28 4.63
CA CYS A 318 -6.63 15.57 5.10
C CYS A 318 -6.91 14.88 6.44
N ILE A 319 -7.84 15.47 7.18
CA ILE A 319 -8.38 14.91 8.41
C ILE A 319 -9.80 14.45 8.11
N LEU A 320 -10.12 13.22 8.42
CA LEU A 320 -11.41 12.60 8.17
C LEU A 320 -12.05 12.18 9.49
N PHE A 321 -13.34 12.45 9.63
CA PHE A 321 -14.18 11.90 10.69
C PHE A 321 -15.29 11.11 10.04
N THR A 322 -15.45 9.86 10.43
CA THR A 322 -16.46 8.95 9.85
C THR A 322 -17.24 8.25 10.95
N GLY A 323 -18.47 7.89 10.66
CA GLY A 323 -19.33 7.15 11.58
C GLY A 323 -20.68 6.78 10.98
N GLU A 324 -21.43 5.99 11.72
CA GLU A 324 -22.84 5.62 11.49
C GLU A 324 -23.74 6.17 12.60
#